data_af1ed8bae1c3aacc67cd11a22f947392
#
_entry.id   af1ed8bae1c3aacc67cd11a22f947392
#
_cell.length_a   1.000
_cell.length_b   1.000
_cell.length_c   1.000
_cell.angle_alpha   90.00
_cell.angle_beta   90.00
_cell.angle_gamma   90.00
#
_symmetry.space_group_name_H-M   'P 1'
#
loop_
_entity.id
_entity.type
_entity.pdbx_description
1 polymer ?
#
loop_
_entity_poly.entity_id
_entity_poly.type
_entity_poly.pdbx_seq_one_letter_code
_entity_poly.pdbx_strand_id
1 'polypeptide(L)'
;EGAPLASHTFYQAAENAKSYALDATVVSLADEGITYDQIVEDVKKELDAGKTYINLMLAPDADEETLDAIHIGLAGASYGTINLTLIGCKKIPSGGFMYWKMLKSIALPDVTEIAEKAFLDCTRLQKVVLGNLTKVYGKAGEKGIFEGCRTKDIDLILSKDQKVMNGGKTEGGYCWTADITKDYSGSDEHNGRVFLNYDFQSITCDYQVP
;
A
#
# COMPACT_ATOMS: atom_id res chain seq x y z
N GLU A 1 -4.11 -2.39 29.10
CA GLU A 1 -2.85 -1.66 28.83
C GLU A 1 -2.05 -2.50 27.84
N GLY A 2 -2.38 -2.34 26.54
CA GLY A 2 -1.65 -2.99 25.47
C GLY A 2 -0.23 -2.45 25.43
N ALA A 3 0.75 -3.35 25.47
CA ALA A 3 2.13 -2.96 25.21
C ALA A 3 2.20 -2.18 23.90
N PRO A 4 2.95 -1.09 23.82
CA PRO A 4 3.13 -0.41 22.54
C PRO A 4 3.72 -1.43 21.59
N LEU A 5 2.95 -1.77 20.58
CA LEU A 5 3.46 -2.58 19.49
C LEU A 5 4.78 -1.98 19.04
N ALA A 6 5.75 -2.83 18.78
CA ALA A 6 7.09 -2.44 18.36
C ALA A 6 7.06 -1.78 16.97
N SER A 7 6.25 -0.70 16.87
CA SER A 7 6.15 0.14 15.68
C SER A 7 7.51 0.69 15.25
N HIS A 8 8.41 0.86 16.20
CA HIS A 8 9.75 1.35 15.97
C HIS A 8 10.61 0.44 15.09
N THR A 9 10.50 -0.88 15.26
CA THR A 9 11.31 -1.83 14.49
C THR A 9 10.92 -1.82 13.01
N PHE A 10 9.66 -1.58 12.73
CA PHE A 10 9.11 -1.53 11.39
C PHE A 10 9.67 -0.33 10.59
N TYR A 11 9.71 0.83 11.21
CA TYR A 11 10.18 2.06 10.56
C TYR A 11 11.70 2.15 10.49
N GLN A 12 12.41 1.52 11.41
CA GLN A 12 13.87 1.47 11.40
C GLN A 12 14.44 0.55 10.32
N ALA A 13 13.65 -0.41 9.86
CA ALA A 13 14.09 -1.37 8.86
C ALA A 13 14.15 -0.78 7.43
N ALA A 14 13.42 0.29 7.15
CA ALA A 14 13.43 0.94 5.85
C ALA A 14 13.99 2.35 5.99
N GLU A 15 15.23 2.57 5.57
CA GLU A 15 15.81 3.93 5.58
C GLU A 15 14.95 4.93 4.81
N ASN A 16 14.25 4.46 3.78
CA ASN A 16 13.33 5.25 2.97
C ASN A 16 11.94 5.41 3.60
N ALA A 17 11.59 4.64 4.62
CA ALA A 17 10.38 4.82 5.40
C ALA A 17 10.49 5.92 6.48
N LYS A 18 11.62 6.60 6.58
CA LYS A 18 11.83 7.75 7.51
C LYS A 18 10.83 8.88 7.34
N SER A 19 10.09 8.89 6.23
CA SER A 19 9.01 9.85 6.01
C SER A 19 7.68 9.48 6.68
N TYR A 20 7.57 8.29 7.24
CA TYR A 20 6.43 7.94 8.09
C TYR A 20 6.78 8.35 9.51
N ALA A 21 5.92 9.11 10.16
CA ALA A 21 6.22 9.69 11.46
C ALA A 21 6.47 8.58 12.50
N LEU A 22 7.70 8.47 12.96
CA LEU A 22 8.15 7.47 13.92
C LEU A 22 7.41 7.56 15.27
N ASP A 23 6.86 8.73 15.57
CA ASP A 23 6.17 9.01 16.85
C ASP A 23 4.64 8.96 16.74
N ALA A 24 4.10 8.54 15.58
CA ALA A 24 2.67 8.45 15.41
C ALA A 24 2.10 7.27 16.20
N THR A 25 1.07 7.52 17.00
CA THR A 25 0.30 6.48 17.68
C THR A 25 -0.35 5.56 16.63
N VAL A 26 -0.33 4.26 16.90
CA VAL A 26 -1.05 3.28 16.09
C VAL A 26 -2.46 3.15 16.66
N VAL A 27 -3.47 3.37 15.83
CA VAL A 27 -4.86 3.12 16.17
C VAL A 27 -5.20 1.66 15.84
N SER A 28 -5.66 0.89 16.83
CA SER A 28 -6.08 -0.49 16.62
C SER A 28 -7.50 -0.52 16.07
N LEU A 29 -7.65 -1.11 14.89
CA LEU A 29 -8.91 -1.45 14.26
C LEU A 29 -9.03 -2.98 14.10
N ALA A 30 -8.22 -3.74 14.84
CA ALA A 30 -8.16 -5.21 14.76
C ALA A 30 -8.96 -5.90 15.89
N ASP A 31 -9.68 -5.14 16.68
CA ASP A 31 -10.41 -5.68 17.83
C ASP A 31 -11.61 -6.50 17.36
N GLU A 32 -11.84 -7.64 17.99
CA GLU A 32 -12.97 -8.50 17.69
C GLU A 32 -14.30 -7.76 17.93
N GLY A 33 -15.15 -7.71 16.91
CA GLY A 33 -16.44 -7.04 16.97
C GLY A 33 -16.40 -5.53 16.76
N ILE A 34 -15.27 -4.95 16.34
CA ILE A 34 -15.25 -3.54 15.92
C ILE A 34 -16.28 -3.32 14.80
N THR A 35 -17.07 -2.26 14.92
CA THR A 35 -18.10 -1.95 13.93
C THR A 35 -17.59 -0.98 12.86
N TYR A 36 -18.27 -0.96 11.72
CA TYR A 36 -18.04 0.02 10.66
C TYR A 36 -18.03 1.46 11.19
N ASP A 37 -19.06 1.85 11.93
CA ASP A 37 -19.18 3.20 12.48
C ASP A 37 -18.04 3.53 13.45
N GLN A 38 -17.59 2.56 14.24
CA GLN A 38 -16.45 2.76 15.15
C GLN A 38 -15.15 3.00 14.37
N ILE A 39 -14.92 2.27 13.28
CA ILE A 39 -13.76 2.51 12.40
C ILE A 39 -13.82 3.92 11.82
N VAL A 40 -14.97 4.34 11.30
CA VAL A 40 -15.16 5.69 10.77
C VAL A 40 -14.84 6.75 11.82
N GLU A 41 -15.38 6.61 13.04
CA GLU A 41 -15.16 7.55 14.13
C GLU A 41 -13.69 7.61 14.57
N ASP A 42 -13.03 6.47 14.74
CA ASP A 42 -11.64 6.41 15.18
C ASP A 42 -10.69 7.03 14.15
N VAL A 43 -10.89 6.74 12.87
CA VAL A 43 -10.10 7.34 11.79
C VAL A 43 -10.38 8.85 11.68
N LYS A 44 -11.63 9.26 11.74
CA LYS A 44 -12.04 10.66 11.71
C LYS A 44 -11.43 11.46 12.86
N LYS A 45 -11.35 10.89 14.05
CA LYS A 45 -10.71 11.50 15.23
C LYS A 45 -9.23 11.85 14.97
N GLU A 46 -8.51 10.96 14.28
CA GLU A 46 -7.11 11.23 13.91
C GLU A 46 -7.03 12.40 12.92
N LEU A 47 -7.93 12.44 11.95
CA LEU A 47 -8.00 13.53 10.98
C LEU A 47 -8.39 14.86 11.64
N ASP A 48 -9.39 14.88 12.51
CA ASP A 48 -9.88 16.06 13.24
C ASP A 48 -8.80 16.60 14.19
N ALA A 49 -7.88 15.75 14.67
CA ALA A 49 -6.70 16.15 15.40
C ALA A 49 -5.60 16.80 14.54
N GLY A 50 -5.86 16.97 13.23
CA GLY A 50 -4.93 17.58 12.28
C GLY A 50 -3.79 16.67 11.83
N LYS A 51 -3.88 15.36 12.09
CA LYS A 51 -2.85 14.42 11.69
C LYS A 51 -2.89 14.18 10.18
N THR A 52 -1.74 14.19 9.56
CA THR A 52 -1.53 13.81 8.16
C THR A 52 -0.75 12.49 8.03
N TYR A 53 -0.21 11.99 9.13
CA TYR A 53 0.39 10.66 9.24
C TYR A 53 -0.50 9.82 10.16
N ILE A 54 -1.13 8.82 9.59
CA ILE A 54 -2.11 7.97 10.27
C ILE A 54 -1.68 6.52 10.15
N ASN A 55 -1.48 5.87 11.29
CA ASN A 55 -1.10 4.47 11.36
C ASN A 55 -2.26 3.66 11.95
N LEU A 56 -2.73 2.69 11.21
CA LEU A 56 -3.84 1.82 11.58
C LEU A 56 -3.37 0.37 11.63
N MET A 57 -3.75 -0.35 12.65
CA MET A 57 -3.58 -1.80 12.72
C MET A 57 -4.90 -2.48 12.38
N LEU A 58 -4.88 -3.35 11.38
CA LEU A 58 -6.02 -4.08 10.88
C LEU A 58 -5.92 -5.56 11.21
N ALA A 59 -7.05 -6.24 11.25
CA ALA A 59 -7.09 -7.68 11.20
C ALA A 59 -6.46 -8.20 9.89
N PRO A 60 -5.84 -9.39 9.89
CA PRO A 60 -5.18 -9.93 8.69
C PRO A 60 -6.12 -10.15 7.49
N ASP A 61 -7.39 -10.36 7.78
CA ASP A 61 -8.50 -10.61 6.85
C ASP A 61 -9.39 -9.38 6.64
N ALA A 62 -8.90 -8.19 6.98
CA ALA A 62 -9.62 -6.94 6.71
C ALA A 62 -10.14 -6.91 5.27
N ASP A 63 -11.41 -6.65 5.15
CA ASP A 63 -12.16 -6.75 3.91
C ASP A 63 -12.41 -5.37 3.25
N GLU A 64 -13.22 -5.39 2.20
CA GLU A 64 -13.61 -4.18 1.48
C GLU A 64 -14.41 -3.22 2.37
N GLU A 65 -15.25 -3.72 3.26
CA GLU A 65 -16.06 -2.91 4.20
C GLU A 65 -15.16 -2.17 5.20
N THR A 66 -14.13 -2.83 5.72
CA THR A 66 -13.13 -2.22 6.60
C THR A 66 -12.39 -1.08 5.89
N LEU A 67 -11.97 -1.29 4.65
CA LEU A 67 -11.29 -0.24 3.87
C LEU A 67 -12.22 0.91 3.53
N ASP A 68 -13.48 0.63 3.21
CA ASP A 68 -14.49 1.68 2.95
C ASP A 68 -14.74 2.53 4.20
N ALA A 69 -14.85 1.92 5.38
CA ALA A 69 -14.99 2.66 6.63
C ALA A 69 -13.79 3.62 6.88
N ILE A 70 -12.57 3.15 6.62
CA ILE A 70 -11.37 3.99 6.70
C ILE A 70 -11.46 5.15 5.68
N HIS A 71 -11.88 4.87 4.45
CA HIS A 71 -12.07 5.88 3.41
C HIS A 71 -13.05 6.97 3.84
N ILE A 72 -14.20 6.57 4.38
CA ILE A 72 -15.21 7.51 4.89
C ILE A 72 -14.65 8.33 6.05
N GLY A 73 -13.92 7.72 6.97
CA GLY A 73 -13.24 8.44 8.06
C GLY A 73 -12.24 9.50 7.57
N LEU A 74 -11.63 9.28 6.42
CA LEU A 74 -10.68 10.20 5.77
C LEU A 74 -11.35 11.18 4.78
N ALA A 75 -12.66 11.13 4.58
CA ALA A 75 -13.34 11.89 3.53
C ALA A 75 -13.18 13.43 3.62
N GLY A 76 -12.89 13.95 4.82
CA GLY A 76 -12.60 15.38 5.04
C GLY A 76 -11.19 15.83 4.67
N ALA A 77 -10.28 14.89 4.37
CA ALA A 77 -8.89 15.22 4.08
C ALA A 77 -8.71 15.87 2.71
N SER A 78 -7.80 16.82 2.62
CA SER A 78 -7.41 17.43 1.35
C SER A 78 -6.66 16.43 0.46
N TYR A 79 -6.75 16.61 -0.86
CA TYR A 79 -6.09 15.72 -1.82
C TYR A 79 -4.57 15.74 -1.67
N GLY A 80 -3.97 14.55 -1.62
CA GLY A 80 -2.52 14.38 -1.54
C GLY A 80 -1.91 14.84 -0.22
N THR A 81 -2.64 14.75 0.90
CA THR A 81 -2.12 15.15 2.22
C THR A 81 -1.89 13.99 3.16
N ILE A 82 -2.60 12.87 2.99
CA ILE A 82 -2.56 11.75 3.94
C ILE A 82 -1.43 10.78 3.62
N ASN A 83 -0.64 10.50 4.65
CA ASN A 83 0.36 9.44 4.67
C ASN A 83 -0.19 8.32 5.56
N LEU A 84 -0.65 7.25 4.94
CA LEU A 84 -1.35 6.14 5.61
C LEU A 84 -0.43 4.93 5.76
N THR A 85 -0.45 4.31 6.92
CA THR A 85 0.17 2.99 7.14
C THR A 85 -0.90 2.02 7.62
N LEU A 86 -1.05 0.90 6.94
CA LEU A 86 -1.92 -0.19 7.37
C LEU A 86 -1.07 -1.40 7.77
N ILE A 87 -1.05 -1.70 9.06
CA ILE A 87 -0.30 -2.80 9.67
C ILE A 87 -1.23 -3.99 9.83
N GLY A 88 -0.72 -5.20 9.65
CA GLY A 88 -1.48 -6.45 9.84
C GLY A 88 -2.26 -6.90 8.61
N CYS A 89 -2.73 -6.00 7.77
CA CYS A 89 -3.47 -6.33 6.55
C CYS A 89 -2.63 -7.20 5.61
N LYS A 90 -3.14 -8.38 5.25
CA LYS A 90 -2.42 -9.33 4.38
C LYS A 90 -2.86 -9.28 2.93
N LYS A 91 -4.08 -8.81 2.67
CA LYS A 91 -4.68 -8.81 1.34
C LYS A 91 -5.35 -7.48 1.05
N ILE A 92 -5.10 -6.94 -0.13
CA ILE A 92 -5.84 -5.81 -0.66
C ILE A 92 -6.86 -6.31 -1.68
N PRO A 93 -8.17 -6.11 -1.42
CA PRO A 93 -9.22 -6.53 -2.33
C PRO A 93 -9.20 -5.71 -3.64
N SER A 94 -9.99 -6.15 -4.61
CA SER A 94 -10.20 -5.40 -5.85
C SER A 94 -10.73 -4.00 -5.56
N GLY A 95 -10.06 -2.99 -6.10
CA GLY A 95 -10.45 -1.59 -5.88
C GLY A 95 -10.25 -1.06 -4.46
N GLY A 96 -9.53 -1.77 -3.56
CA GLY A 96 -9.44 -1.43 -2.14
C GLY A 96 -9.07 0.01 -1.80
N PHE A 97 -8.27 0.66 -2.64
CA PHE A 97 -7.94 2.10 -2.52
C PHE A 97 -8.39 2.90 -3.75
N MET A 98 -9.34 2.40 -4.50
CA MET A 98 -9.82 3.05 -5.71
C MET A 98 -10.35 4.46 -5.41
N TYR A 99 -9.82 5.46 -6.15
CA TYR A 99 -10.18 6.89 -6.01
C TYR A 99 -9.77 7.56 -4.70
N TRP A 100 -8.88 6.97 -3.91
CA TRP A 100 -8.41 7.62 -2.67
C TRP A 100 -7.46 8.79 -2.98
N LYS A 101 -8.03 9.88 -3.43
CA LYS A 101 -7.30 11.09 -3.87
C LYS A 101 -6.63 11.84 -2.71
N MET A 102 -7.01 11.57 -1.46
CA MET A 102 -6.36 12.14 -0.29
C MET A 102 -4.98 11.53 -0.03
N LEU A 103 -4.68 10.34 -0.53
CA LEU A 103 -3.39 9.68 -0.31
C LEU A 103 -2.24 10.41 -1.00
N LYS A 104 -1.25 10.80 -0.21
CA LYS A 104 0.09 11.19 -0.64
C LYS A 104 1.03 10.00 -0.63
N SER A 105 0.96 9.19 0.42
CA SER A 105 1.72 7.97 0.53
C SER A 105 0.93 6.87 1.24
N ILE A 106 1.28 5.63 0.93
CA ILE A 106 0.74 4.47 1.62
C ILE A 106 1.84 3.44 1.91
N ALA A 107 1.81 2.88 3.11
CA ALA A 107 2.65 1.75 3.49
C ALA A 107 1.78 0.55 3.88
N LEU A 108 2.06 -0.58 3.26
CA LEU A 108 1.37 -1.85 3.40
C LEU A 108 2.40 -2.95 3.69
N PRO A 109 3.03 -2.91 4.87
CA PRO A 109 4.22 -3.73 5.15
C PRO A 109 3.95 -5.22 5.17
N ASP A 110 2.77 -5.62 5.60
CA ASP A 110 2.39 -7.01 5.81
C ASP A 110 1.65 -7.63 4.63
N VAL A 111 1.36 -6.82 3.60
CA VAL A 111 0.60 -7.26 2.44
C VAL A 111 1.37 -8.30 1.65
N THR A 112 0.71 -9.42 1.38
CA THR A 112 1.22 -10.52 0.55
C THR A 112 0.39 -10.75 -0.70
N GLU A 113 -0.83 -10.22 -0.75
CA GLU A 113 -1.75 -10.39 -1.85
C GLU A 113 -2.37 -9.04 -2.25
N ILE A 114 -2.42 -8.75 -3.55
CA ILE A 114 -3.03 -7.54 -4.07
C ILE A 114 -3.90 -7.86 -5.28
N ALA A 115 -5.12 -7.33 -5.30
CA ALA A 115 -6.05 -7.57 -6.38
C ALA A 115 -6.05 -6.43 -7.42
N GLU A 116 -6.73 -6.66 -8.54
CA GLU A 116 -6.87 -5.69 -9.62
C GLU A 116 -7.44 -4.35 -9.12
N LYS A 117 -7.08 -3.27 -9.80
CA LYS A 117 -7.58 -1.91 -9.51
C LYS A 117 -7.33 -1.42 -8.09
N ALA A 118 -6.47 -2.11 -7.30
CA ALA A 118 -6.26 -1.77 -5.90
C ALA A 118 -5.98 -0.28 -5.66
N PHE A 119 -5.23 0.36 -6.55
CA PHE A 119 -4.91 1.80 -6.51
C PHE A 119 -5.48 2.58 -7.70
N LEU A 120 -6.56 2.09 -8.33
CA LEU A 120 -7.16 2.77 -9.47
C LEU A 120 -7.44 4.25 -9.16
N ASP A 121 -6.92 5.15 -10.02
CA ASP A 121 -7.11 6.59 -9.91
C ASP A 121 -6.67 7.24 -8.58
N CYS A 122 -5.68 6.66 -7.87
CA CYS A 122 -4.98 7.33 -6.78
C CYS A 122 -4.04 8.43 -7.34
N THR A 123 -4.61 9.50 -7.89
CA THR A 123 -3.90 10.47 -8.74
C THR A 123 -2.89 11.36 -8.00
N ARG A 124 -2.86 11.33 -6.67
CA ARG A 124 -1.98 12.14 -5.81
C ARG A 124 -0.91 11.33 -5.09
N LEU A 125 -0.91 10.02 -5.33
CA LEU A 125 0.03 9.11 -4.70
C LEU A 125 1.47 9.38 -5.20
N GLN A 126 2.41 9.49 -4.26
CA GLN A 126 3.84 9.81 -4.52
C GLN A 126 4.77 8.76 -3.92
N LYS A 127 4.31 7.96 -2.98
CA LYS A 127 5.11 6.90 -2.36
C LYS A 127 4.24 5.70 -2.01
N VAL A 128 4.74 4.52 -2.34
CA VAL A 128 4.12 3.24 -1.99
C VAL A 128 5.17 2.32 -1.38
N VAL A 129 4.87 1.76 -0.21
CA VAL A 129 5.67 0.69 0.40
C VAL A 129 4.83 -0.58 0.41
N LEU A 130 5.34 -1.65 -0.15
CA LEU A 130 4.67 -2.96 -0.18
C LEU A 130 5.47 -4.01 0.57
N GLY A 131 4.76 -4.89 1.24
CA GLY A 131 5.30 -6.12 1.79
C GLY A 131 5.81 -7.08 0.71
N ASN A 132 6.06 -8.30 1.10
CA ASN A 132 6.53 -9.33 0.18
C ASN A 132 5.35 -9.96 -0.57
N LEU A 133 5.01 -9.42 -1.74
CA LEU A 133 3.91 -9.93 -2.54
C LEU A 133 4.20 -11.36 -3.02
N THR A 134 3.24 -12.24 -2.78
CA THR A 134 3.26 -13.63 -3.24
C THR A 134 2.18 -13.90 -4.27
N LYS A 135 1.11 -13.07 -4.28
CA LYS A 135 0.01 -13.17 -5.23
C LYS A 135 -0.45 -11.81 -5.72
N VAL A 136 -0.69 -11.74 -6.99
CA VAL A 136 -1.30 -10.60 -7.67
C VAL A 136 -2.47 -11.12 -8.49
N TYR A 137 -3.65 -10.57 -8.28
CA TYR A 137 -4.86 -10.96 -8.99
C TYR A 137 -5.20 -9.95 -10.07
N GLY A 138 -5.78 -10.41 -11.16
CA GLY A 138 -6.23 -9.60 -12.28
C GLY A 138 -5.97 -10.28 -13.62
N LYS A 139 -6.53 -9.72 -14.69
CA LYS A 139 -6.37 -10.24 -16.05
C LYS A 139 -5.44 -9.35 -16.86
N ALA A 140 -4.61 -9.95 -17.70
CA ALA A 140 -3.81 -9.20 -18.65
C ALA A 140 -4.72 -8.38 -19.58
N GLY A 141 -4.41 -7.09 -19.74
CA GLY A 141 -5.17 -6.19 -20.61
C GLY A 141 -6.39 -5.51 -19.97
N GLU A 142 -6.73 -5.85 -18.74
CA GLU A 142 -7.71 -5.09 -17.97
C GLU A 142 -7.01 -3.97 -17.15
N LYS A 143 -7.81 -3.07 -16.56
CA LYS A 143 -7.29 -2.01 -15.72
C LYS A 143 -6.48 -2.59 -14.57
N GLY A 144 -5.19 -2.33 -14.58
CA GLY A 144 -4.25 -2.88 -13.63
C GLY A 144 -4.31 -2.23 -12.26
N ILE A 145 -3.40 -2.67 -11.39
CA ILE A 145 -3.34 -2.25 -9.98
C ILE A 145 -3.18 -0.74 -9.82
N PHE A 146 -2.33 -0.11 -10.65
CA PHE A 146 -2.02 1.33 -10.60
C PHE A 146 -2.62 2.12 -11.78
N GLU A 147 -3.68 1.60 -12.40
CA GLU A 147 -4.34 2.31 -13.49
C GLU A 147 -4.79 3.71 -13.07
N GLY A 148 -4.53 4.72 -13.90
CA GLY A 148 -4.86 6.10 -13.61
C GLY A 148 -3.95 6.80 -12.57
N CYS A 149 -3.03 6.07 -11.93
CA CYS A 149 -1.98 6.69 -11.11
C CYS A 149 -0.91 7.32 -11.99
N ARG A 150 -0.25 8.35 -11.46
CA ARG A 150 0.95 8.92 -12.06
C ARG A 150 2.18 8.14 -11.59
N THR A 151 2.35 6.91 -12.05
CA THR A 151 3.39 6.03 -11.52
C THR A 151 4.80 6.58 -11.69
N LYS A 152 5.05 7.38 -12.73
CA LYS A 152 6.33 8.07 -12.94
C LYS A 152 6.65 9.16 -11.90
N ASP A 153 5.68 9.50 -11.04
CA ASP A 153 5.84 10.41 -9.91
C ASP A 153 5.86 9.63 -8.57
N ILE A 154 5.84 8.29 -8.60
CA ILE A 154 5.77 7.42 -7.42
C ILE A 154 7.13 6.77 -7.14
N ASP A 155 7.61 6.93 -5.91
CA ASP A 155 8.67 6.11 -5.35
C ASP A 155 8.07 4.80 -4.81
N LEU A 156 8.44 3.68 -5.42
CA LEU A 156 8.02 2.35 -4.99
C LEU A 156 9.11 1.70 -4.14
N ILE A 157 8.74 1.31 -2.93
CA ILE A 157 9.62 0.61 -2.00
C ILE A 157 9.08 -0.81 -1.79
N LEU A 158 9.86 -1.79 -2.16
CA LEU A 158 9.55 -3.20 -2.05
C LEU A 158 10.35 -3.84 -0.92
N SER A 159 9.84 -4.95 -0.40
CA SER A 159 10.61 -5.80 0.50
C SER A 159 11.91 -6.23 -0.16
N LYS A 160 13.00 -6.27 0.60
CA LYS A 160 14.28 -6.84 0.14
C LYS A 160 14.15 -8.31 -0.27
N ASP A 161 13.15 -9.01 0.29
CA ASP A 161 12.86 -10.40 0.01
C ASP A 161 11.78 -10.57 -1.07
N GLN A 162 11.38 -9.46 -1.74
CA GLN A 162 10.45 -9.55 -2.85
C GLN A 162 10.99 -10.50 -3.89
N LYS A 163 10.44 -11.72 -3.86
CA LYS A 163 10.83 -12.75 -4.80
C LYS A 163 10.34 -12.38 -6.19
N VAL A 164 11.29 -12.39 -7.06
CA VAL A 164 11.10 -12.27 -8.48
C VAL A 164 10.26 -13.43 -8.96
N MET A 165 9.03 -13.16 -9.36
CA MET A 165 8.25 -14.13 -10.11
C MET A 165 8.54 -13.91 -11.60
N ASN A 166 9.72 -14.37 -12.02
CA ASN A 166 10.23 -14.22 -13.37
C ASN A 166 9.21 -14.65 -14.41
N GLY A 167 8.64 -13.68 -15.14
CA GLY A 167 7.75 -13.95 -16.27
C GLY A 167 6.53 -14.79 -15.92
N GLY A 168 6.20 -14.91 -14.64
CA GLY A 168 5.08 -15.68 -14.16
C GLY A 168 3.76 -15.00 -14.54
N LYS A 169 2.86 -15.79 -15.09
CA LYS A 169 1.46 -15.41 -15.08
C LYS A 169 0.98 -15.52 -13.64
N THR A 170 0.48 -14.43 -13.10
CA THR A 170 -0.27 -14.48 -11.86
C THR A 170 -1.57 -15.26 -12.09
N GLU A 171 -2.16 -15.72 -11.01
CA GLU A 171 -3.53 -16.23 -11.05
C GLU A 171 -4.43 -15.11 -11.60
N GLY A 172 -4.99 -15.30 -12.80
CA GLY A 172 -5.73 -14.26 -13.52
C GLY A 172 -5.04 -13.68 -14.76
N GLY A 173 -3.79 -14.06 -15.04
CA GLY A 173 -3.11 -13.77 -16.31
C GLY A 173 -2.28 -12.50 -16.35
N TYR A 174 -2.09 -11.81 -15.22
CA TYR A 174 -1.13 -10.70 -15.14
C TYR A 174 0.29 -11.20 -15.37
N CYS A 175 0.99 -10.56 -16.30
CA CYS A 175 2.42 -10.71 -16.41
C CYS A 175 3.08 -9.57 -15.61
N TRP A 176 3.91 -9.87 -14.64
CA TRP A 176 4.77 -8.92 -14.01
C TRP A 176 6.18 -9.48 -13.93
N THR A 177 7.12 -8.60 -14.08
CA THR A 177 8.52 -8.97 -13.92
C THR A 177 8.97 -8.55 -12.54
N ALA A 178 9.69 -9.39 -11.92
CA ALA A 178 10.40 -9.06 -10.74
C ALA A 178 11.89 -8.84 -11.01
N ASP A 179 12.33 -9.00 -12.21
CA ASP A 179 13.60 -8.41 -12.60
C ASP A 179 13.36 -6.91 -12.78
N ILE A 180 13.51 -6.17 -11.68
CA ILE A 180 13.41 -4.71 -11.69
C ILE A 180 14.46 -4.02 -12.56
N THR A 181 15.40 -4.79 -13.08
CA THR A 181 16.42 -4.29 -14.02
C THR A 181 15.93 -4.31 -15.47
N LYS A 182 14.78 -4.91 -15.74
CA LYS A 182 14.18 -5.03 -17.07
C LYS A 182 12.70 -4.77 -17.03
N ASP A 183 12.15 -4.32 -18.13
CA ASP A 183 10.70 -4.32 -18.28
C ASP A 183 10.16 -5.75 -18.48
N TYR A 184 8.85 -5.89 -18.48
CA TYR A 184 8.19 -7.20 -18.67
C TYR A 184 8.40 -7.79 -20.08
N SER A 185 8.82 -6.99 -21.04
CA SER A 185 9.15 -7.43 -22.42
C SER A 185 10.62 -7.83 -22.57
N GLY A 186 11.42 -7.63 -21.53
CA GLY A 186 12.87 -7.84 -21.58
C GLY A 186 13.67 -6.69 -22.17
N SER A 187 13.04 -5.54 -22.42
CA SER A 187 13.69 -4.31 -22.86
C SER A 187 14.43 -3.66 -21.69
N ASP A 188 15.55 -3.02 -21.96
CA ASP A 188 16.31 -2.25 -20.97
C ASP A 188 15.86 -0.77 -20.87
N GLU A 189 14.80 -0.37 -21.59
CA GLU A 189 14.35 1.03 -21.63
C GLU A 189 13.91 1.56 -20.26
N HIS A 190 13.38 0.67 -19.41
CA HIS A 190 12.83 1.01 -18.07
C HIS A 190 13.69 0.46 -16.95
N ASN A 191 14.95 0.25 -17.21
CA ASN A 191 15.90 -0.42 -16.34
C ASN A 191 15.76 -0.02 -14.85
N GLY A 192 15.40 -0.97 -13.99
CA GLY A 192 15.25 -0.79 -12.54
C GLY A 192 14.01 -0.01 -12.11
N ARG A 193 13.06 0.30 -12.99
CA ARG A 193 11.88 1.13 -12.66
C ARG A 193 10.55 0.51 -13.02
N VAL A 194 10.51 -0.72 -13.52
CA VAL A 194 9.26 -1.40 -13.92
C VAL A 194 8.88 -2.45 -12.89
N PHE A 195 7.64 -2.37 -12.42
CA PHE A 195 7.03 -3.36 -11.56
C PHE A 195 5.54 -3.48 -11.87
N LEU A 196 5.01 -4.69 -11.96
CA LEU A 196 3.62 -4.97 -12.31
C LEU A 196 3.18 -4.28 -13.62
N ASN A 197 4.10 -4.18 -14.58
CA ASN A 197 3.93 -3.52 -15.88
C ASN A 197 3.74 -1.99 -15.82
N TYR A 198 4.11 -1.37 -14.72
CA TYR A 198 4.12 0.09 -14.57
C TYR A 198 5.55 0.61 -14.41
N ASP A 199 5.81 1.76 -15.03
CA ASP A 199 7.05 2.50 -14.92
C ASP A 199 6.93 3.49 -13.75
N PHE A 200 7.84 3.37 -12.77
CA PHE A 200 7.85 4.18 -11.56
C PHE A 200 8.96 5.25 -11.62
N GLN A 201 8.88 6.27 -10.78
CA GLN A 201 9.96 7.25 -10.60
C GLN A 201 11.23 6.56 -10.10
N SER A 202 11.08 5.73 -9.08
CA SER A 202 12.14 4.89 -8.54
C SER A 202 11.57 3.60 -7.98
N ILE A 203 12.37 2.54 -7.97
CA ILE A 203 12.08 1.30 -7.26
C ILE A 203 13.29 0.97 -6.38
N THR A 204 13.04 0.76 -5.08
CA THR A 204 14.04 0.26 -4.14
C THR A 204 13.55 -1.03 -3.49
N CYS A 205 14.48 -1.97 -3.27
CA CYS A 205 14.20 -3.27 -2.64
C CYS A 205 15.05 -3.40 -1.36
N ASP A 206 14.89 -2.47 -0.46
CA ASP A 206 15.67 -2.36 0.78
C ASP A 206 14.81 -2.49 2.05
N TYR A 207 13.50 -2.57 1.90
CA TYR A 207 12.60 -2.71 3.02
C TYR A 207 12.68 -4.12 3.63
N GLN A 208 13.00 -4.19 4.93
CA GLN A 208 12.91 -5.43 5.69
C GLN A 208 11.50 -5.58 6.28
N VAL A 209 10.80 -6.64 5.87
CA VAL A 209 9.59 -7.08 6.56
C VAL A 209 10.00 -7.55 7.95
N PRO A 210 9.32 -7.10 9.03
CA PRO A 210 9.62 -7.51 10.40
C PRO A 210 9.48 -9.01 10.62
#